data_908cb5d2c9eb7e0b85df9d00f0d51bfd
#
_entry.id   908cb5d2c9eb7e0b85df9d00f0d51bfd
#
_cell.length_a   1.000
_cell.length_b   1.000
_cell.length_c   1.000
_cell.angle_alpha   90.00
_cell.angle_beta   90.00
_cell.angle_gamma   90.00
#
_symmetry.space_group_name_H-M   'P 1'
#
loop_
_entity.id
_entity.type
_entity.pdbx_description
1 polymer ?
#
loop_
_entity_poly.entity_id
_entity_poly.type
_entity_poly.pdbx_seq_one_letter_code
_entity_poly.pdbx_strand_id
1 'polypeptide(L)'
;MYCTLDEIKTHMPSERIVELSDDKNPGLDGTIGRKIVEGAIKESAVLINSMIGGRYSLPLPNTPPILKNICVDLSIYNLYERRTALDDNPGLRKRYDNAMKLLNKIADGKILLGVPMSAESPGFFAGSLVDGGPAQFTINAMRGL
;
A
#
# COMPACT_ATOMS: atom_id res chain seq x y z
N MET A 1 2.99 -5.79 9.12
CA MET A 1 3.68 -4.65 8.45
C MET A 1 4.31 -5.12 7.17
N TYR A 2 4.32 -4.27 6.18
CA TYR A 2 4.83 -4.67 4.87
C TYR A 2 6.28 -4.28 4.65
N CYS A 3 6.81 -3.35 5.43
CA CYS A 3 8.23 -3.00 5.37
C CYS A 3 8.75 -2.59 6.74
N THR A 4 10.07 -2.40 6.84
CA THR A 4 10.75 -2.08 8.09
C THR A 4 11.59 -0.82 7.91
N LEU A 5 12.06 -0.28 9.05
CA LEU A 5 12.97 0.86 9.04
C LEU A 5 14.24 0.55 8.22
N ASP A 6 14.76 -0.67 8.34
CA ASP A 6 15.98 -1.04 7.61
C ASP A 6 15.75 -1.01 6.11
N GLU A 7 14.57 -1.41 5.65
CA GLU A 7 14.25 -1.36 4.23
C GLU A 7 14.11 0.08 3.75
N ILE A 8 13.59 0.98 4.59
CA ILE A 8 13.56 2.40 4.26
C ILE A 8 14.98 2.95 4.13
N LYS A 9 15.89 2.52 5.01
CA LYS A 9 17.29 2.95 4.96
C LYS A 9 17.98 2.57 3.67
N THR A 10 17.54 1.50 3.00
CA THR A 10 18.13 1.14 1.71
C THR A 10 17.74 2.11 0.59
N HIS A 11 16.67 2.88 0.79
CA HIS A 11 16.18 3.80 -0.24
C HIS A 11 16.41 5.26 0.11
N MET A 12 16.84 5.56 1.34
CA MET A 12 17.01 6.93 1.80
C MET A 12 18.16 6.98 2.82
N PRO A 13 19.06 7.95 2.69
CA PRO A 13 20.15 8.10 3.67
C PRO A 13 19.64 8.27 5.08
N SER A 14 20.34 7.69 6.04
CA SER A 14 19.95 7.75 7.45
C SER A 14 19.82 9.19 7.94
N GLU A 15 20.71 10.07 7.48
CA GLU A 15 20.68 11.48 7.86
C GLU A 15 19.35 12.12 7.47
N ARG A 16 18.85 11.79 6.29
CA ARG A 16 17.57 12.33 5.82
C ARG A 16 16.41 11.77 6.64
N ILE A 17 16.48 10.49 7.01
CA ILE A 17 15.45 9.90 7.85
C ILE A 17 15.43 10.61 9.21
N VAL A 18 16.58 10.86 9.79
CA VAL A 18 16.70 11.60 11.04
C VAL A 18 16.07 12.98 10.89
N GLU A 19 16.43 13.69 9.83
CA GLU A 19 15.93 15.05 9.58
C GLU A 19 14.40 15.07 9.51
N LEU A 20 13.81 14.08 8.85
CA LEU A 20 12.36 14.02 8.67
C LEU A 20 11.61 13.54 9.91
N SER A 21 12.28 12.79 10.78
CA SER A 21 11.64 12.22 11.96
C SER A 21 12.02 12.90 13.27
N ASP A 22 13.01 13.80 13.23
CA ASP A 22 13.54 14.44 14.43
C ASP A 22 12.84 15.75 14.68
N ASP A 23 11.85 15.74 15.57
CA ASP A 23 11.13 16.95 15.91
C ASP A 23 11.85 17.77 16.99
N LYS A 24 12.73 17.12 17.78
CA LYS A 24 13.41 17.77 18.91
C LYS A 24 14.85 17.29 19.06
N ASN A 25 15.45 16.89 17.95
CA ASN A 25 16.84 16.45 17.91
C ASN A 25 17.16 15.19 18.73
N PRO A 26 16.27 14.18 18.80
CA PRO A 26 16.59 12.94 19.50
C PRO A 26 17.35 11.94 18.63
N GLY A 27 17.41 12.16 17.31
CA GLY A 27 18.04 11.23 16.40
C GLY A 27 17.27 9.92 16.24
N LEU A 28 17.77 9.04 15.37
CA LEU A 28 17.10 7.74 15.15
C LEU A 28 17.25 6.80 16.34
N ASP A 29 18.28 7.00 17.14
CA ASP A 29 18.45 6.19 18.34
C ASP A 29 17.47 6.61 19.41
N GLY A 30 16.88 7.76 19.27
CA GLY A 30 15.85 8.22 20.16
C GLY A 30 14.52 7.50 19.91
N THR A 31 13.80 7.23 20.97
CA THR A 31 12.52 6.53 20.90
C THR A 31 11.52 7.29 20.02
N ILE A 32 11.55 8.62 20.08
CA ILE A 32 10.59 9.46 19.37
C ILE A 32 10.77 9.36 17.87
N GLY A 33 12.01 9.52 17.40
CA GLY A 33 12.28 9.44 15.95
C GLY A 33 11.90 8.09 15.38
N ARG A 34 12.25 7.02 16.08
CA ARG A 34 11.90 5.68 15.66
C ARG A 34 10.39 5.49 15.59
N LYS A 35 9.66 5.98 16.58
CA LYS A 35 8.19 5.88 16.60
C LYS A 35 7.55 6.62 15.43
N ILE A 36 8.10 7.75 15.05
CA ILE A 36 7.59 8.52 13.92
C ILE A 36 7.73 7.74 12.63
N VAL A 37 8.89 7.12 12.40
CA VAL A 37 9.09 6.29 11.21
C VAL A 37 8.17 5.08 11.23
N GLU A 38 8.06 4.41 12.37
CA GLU A 38 7.16 3.26 12.50
C GLU A 38 5.71 3.67 12.28
N GLY A 39 5.33 4.86 12.71
CA GLY A 39 4.00 5.42 12.46
C GLY A 39 3.74 5.58 10.97
N ALA A 40 4.70 6.12 10.22
CA ALA A 40 4.57 6.28 8.78
C ALA A 40 4.42 4.92 8.08
N ILE A 41 5.17 3.92 8.54
CA ILE A 41 5.07 2.55 8.01
C ILE A 41 3.69 1.99 8.31
N LYS A 42 3.20 2.20 9.53
CA LYS A 42 1.90 1.68 9.95
C LYS A 42 0.77 2.30 9.13
N GLU A 43 0.83 3.61 8.90
CA GLU A 43 -0.17 4.29 8.07
C GLU A 43 -0.18 3.72 6.65
N SER A 44 0.99 3.48 6.10
CA SER A 44 1.10 2.89 4.77
C SER A 44 0.50 1.49 4.75
N ALA A 45 0.75 0.68 5.78
CA ALA A 45 0.20 -0.65 5.88
C ALA A 45 -1.33 -0.63 5.98
N VAL A 46 -1.88 0.33 6.73
CA VAL A 46 -3.34 0.49 6.83
C VAL A 46 -3.94 0.82 5.48
N LEU A 47 -3.31 1.72 4.72
CA LEU A 47 -3.78 2.07 3.39
C LEU A 47 -3.75 0.86 2.46
N ILE A 48 -2.64 0.13 2.45
CA ILE A 48 -2.51 -1.08 1.64
C ILE A 48 -3.61 -2.08 2.01
N ASN A 49 -3.78 -2.36 3.30
CA ASN A 49 -4.80 -3.30 3.75
C ASN A 49 -6.20 -2.87 3.32
N SER A 50 -6.50 -1.58 3.41
CA SER A 50 -7.83 -1.10 3.05
C SER A 50 -8.11 -1.29 1.55
N MET A 51 -7.08 -1.23 0.72
CA MET A 51 -7.26 -1.36 -0.72
C MET A 51 -7.28 -2.80 -1.21
N ILE A 52 -6.49 -3.69 -0.60
CA ILE A 52 -6.44 -5.07 -1.04
C ILE A 52 -7.35 -6.01 -0.24
N GLY A 53 -7.88 -5.56 0.87
CA GLY A 53 -8.67 -6.40 1.78
C GLY A 53 -9.95 -6.93 1.19
N GLY A 54 -10.46 -6.30 0.13
CA GLY A 54 -11.64 -6.81 -0.56
C GLY A 54 -11.35 -8.00 -1.46
N ARG A 55 -10.09 -8.23 -1.79
CA ARG A 55 -9.69 -9.30 -2.70
C ARG A 55 -8.86 -10.38 -2.02
N TYR A 56 -8.08 -10.01 -1.03
CA TYR A 56 -7.18 -10.94 -0.34
C TYR A 56 -7.55 -11.07 1.13
N SER A 57 -7.39 -12.28 1.67
CA SER A 57 -7.56 -12.52 3.11
C SER A 57 -6.37 -11.94 3.86
N LEU A 58 -6.66 -11.10 4.85
CA LEU A 58 -5.62 -10.46 5.66
C LEU A 58 -5.60 -11.08 7.06
N PRO A 59 -4.43 -11.20 7.68
CA PRO A 59 -3.11 -10.84 7.17
C PRO A 59 -2.62 -11.81 6.10
N LEU A 60 -1.77 -11.32 5.19
CA LEU A 60 -1.20 -12.15 4.15
C LEU A 60 -0.23 -13.18 4.75
N PRO A 61 -0.14 -14.39 4.18
CA PRO A 61 0.79 -15.41 4.71
C PRO A 61 2.25 -15.00 4.56
N ASN A 62 2.54 -14.17 3.56
CA ASN A 62 3.87 -13.60 3.39
C ASN A 62 3.71 -12.26 2.68
N THR A 63 4.77 -11.46 2.67
CA THR A 63 4.75 -10.15 2.04
C THR A 63 5.35 -10.22 0.65
N PRO A 64 4.53 -10.11 -0.41
CA PRO A 64 5.09 -10.06 -1.77
C PRO A 64 6.01 -8.84 -1.92
N PRO A 65 7.11 -9.00 -2.68
CA PRO A 65 8.05 -7.89 -2.86
C PRO A 65 7.42 -6.60 -3.41
N ILE A 66 6.40 -6.73 -4.25
CA ILE A 66 5.72 -5.55 -4.80
C ILE A 66 5.05 -4.73 -3.70
N LEU A 67 4.42 -5.39 -2.71
CA LEU A 67 3.80 -4.69 -1.59
C LEU A 67 4.85 -4.07 -0.67
N LYS A 68 6.00 -4.72 -0.52
CA LYS A 68 7.09 -4.18 0.26
C LYS A 68 7.56 -2.87 -0.36
N ASN A 69 7.78 -2.85 -1.66
CA ASN A 69 8.23 -1.65 -2.37
C ASN A 69 7.20 -0.53 -2.29
N ILE A 70 5.93 -0.88 -2.48
CA ILE A 70 4.84 0.10 -2.35
C ILE A 70 4.83 0.69 -0.95
N CYS A 71 4.96 -0.16 0.07
CA CYS A 71 4.97 0.31 1.47
C CYS A 71 6.14 1.26 1.73
N VAL A 72 7.33 0.94 1.23
CA VAL A 72 8.49 1.82 1.37
C VAL A 72 8.23 3.18 0.73
N ASP A 73 7.72 3.20 -0.51
CA ASP A 73 7.46 4.45 -1.21
C ASP A 73 6.40 5.30 -0.50
N LEU A 74 5.34 4.67 -0.02
CA LEU A 74 4.29 5.37 0.71
C LEU A 74 4.81 5.90 2.05
N SER A 75 5.63 5.12 2.75
CA SER A 75 6.18 5.51 4.04
C SER A 75 7.12 6.71 3.91
N ILE A 76 7.96 6.69 2.89
CA ILE A 76 8.86 7.81 2.60
C ILE A 76 8.04 9.07 2.30
N TYR A 77 7.00 8.94 1.47
CA TYR A 77 6.13 10.06 1.16
C TYR A 77 5.47 10.61 2.42
N ASN A 78 4.97 9.74 3.30
CA ASN A 78 4.34 10.15 4.54
C ASN A 78 5.30 10.92 5.45
N LEU A 79 6.57 10.51 5.49
CA LEU A 79 7.59 11.22 6.27
C LEU A 79 7.84 12.63 5.73
N TYR A 80 7.88 12.80 4.41
CA TYR A 80 8.03 14.12 3.80
C TYR A 80 6.78 14.96 4.01
N GLU A 81 5.61 14.33 3.91
CA GLU A 81 4.34 15.03 4.01
C GLU A 81 4.17 15.71 5.38
N ARG A 82 4.64 15.06 6.45
CA ARG A 82 4.53 15.66 7.77
C ARG A 82 5.44 16.89 7.94
N ARG A 83 6.36 17.08 7.02
CA ARG A 83 7.25 18.24 6.99
C ARG A 83 6.99 19.05 5.71
N THR A 84 5.77 19.52 5.55
CA THR A 84 5.31 20.13 4.31
C THR A 84 6.14 21.31 3.84
N ALA A 85 6.88 21.94 4.74
CA ALA A 85 7.70 23.09 4.38
C ALA A 85 9.05 22.70 3.78
N LEU A 86 9.37 21.40 3.73
CA LEU A 86 10.73 21.05 3.42
C LEU A 86 11.04 21.04 1.93
N ASP A 87 10.39 20.25 1.16
CA ASP A 87 10.84 20.10 -0.21
C ASP A 87 9.71 19.79 -1.16
N ASP A 88 9.62 20.57 -2.20
CA ASP A 88 8.84 20.18 -3.34
C ASP A 88 9.73 19.25 -4.18
N ASN A 89 9.60 17.95 -3.95
CA ASN A 89 10.41 16.96 -4.62
C ASN A 89 9.57 16.20 -5.66
N PRO A 90 9.66 16.60 -6.95
CA PRO A 90 8.83 15.98 -7.99
C PRO A 90 9.09 14.49 -8.16
N GLY A 91 10.34 14.06 -7.94
CA GLY A 91 10.69 12.65 -8.02
C GLY A 91 9.98 11.81 -6.97
N LEU A 92 9.88 12.35 -5.77
CA LEU A 92 9.20 11.70 -4.67
C LEU A 92 7.71 11.57 -4.95
N ARG A 93 7.10 12.63 -5.44
CA ARG A 93 5.68 12.60 -5.78
C ARG A 93 5.41 11.57 -6.86
N LYS A 94 6.30 11.50 -7.86
CA LYS A 94 6.15 10.52 -8.92
C LYS A 94 6.22 9.09 -8.39
N ARG A 95 7.11 8.83 -7.44
CA ARG A 95 7.20 7.50 -6.82
C ARG A 95 5.91 7.17 -6.07
N TYR A 96 5.37 8.13 -5.34
CA TYR A 96 4.10 7.95 -4.63
C TYR A 96 2.96 7.65 -5.63
N ASP A 97 2.86 8.43 -6.69
CA ASP A 97 1.82 8.23 -7.70
C ASP A 97 1.93 6.87 -8.36
N ASN A 98 3.15 6.43 -8.66
CA ASN A 98 3.38 5.11 -9.23
C ASN A 98 2.98 4.00 -8.26
N ALA A 99 3.32 4.16 -6.98
CA ALA A 99 2.93 3.19 -5.95
C ALA A 99 1.42 3.08 -5.86
N MET A 100 0.71 4.21 -5.88
CA MET A 100 -0.75 4.22 -5.84
C MET A 100 -1.36 3.57 -7.08
N LYS A 101 -0.78 3.82 -8.25
CA LYS A 101 -1.25 3.17 -9.49
C LYS A 101 -1.10 1.66 -9.42
N LEU A 102 0.05 1.19 -8.93
CA LEU A 102 0.26 -0.25 -8.76
C LEU A 102 -0.73 -0.84 -7.76
N LEU A 103 -0.94 -0.15 -6.66
CA LEU A 103 -1.86 -0.61 -5.62
C LEU A 103 -3.29 -0.69 -6.14
N ASN A 104 -3.71 0.28 -6.93
CA ASN A 104 -5.01 0.26 -7.58
C ASN A 104 -5.14 -0.93 -8.53
N LYS A 105 -4.11 -1.23 -9.30
CA LYS A 105 -4.13 -2.39 -10.20
C LYS A 105 -4.21 -3.70 -9.44
N ILE A 106 -3.58 -3.78 -8.27
CA ILE A 106 -3.68 -4.97 -7.43
C ILE A 106 -5.10 -5.09 -6.89
N ALA A 107 -5.67 -3.99 -6.41
CA ALA A 107 -7.04 -3.98 -5.90
C ALA A 107 -8.05 -4.37 -6.97
N ASP A 108 -7.81 -3.95 -8.21
CA ASP A 108 -8.70 -4.26 -9.34
C ASP A 108 -8.47 -5.66 -9.90
N GLY A 109 -7.45 -6.38 -9.45
CA GLY A 109 -7.16 -7.70 -9.93
C GLY A 109 -6.33 -7.76 -11.21
N LYS A 110 -5.84 -6.59 -11.69
CA LYS A 110 -5.01 -6.54 -12.89
C LYS A 110 -3.60 -7.03 -12.62
N ILE A 111 -3.15 -6.95 -11.37
CA ILE A 111 -1.87 -7.50 -10.92
C ILE A 111 -2.20 -8.47 -9.79
N LEU A 112 -1.72 -9.71 -9.91
CA LEU A 112 -1.94 -10.74 -8.90
C LEU A 112 -0.72 -10.83 -8.00
N LEU A 113 -0.98 -10.99 -6.69
CA LEU A 113 0.11 -11.03 -5.71
C LEU A 113 0.74 -12.39 -5.54
N GLY A 114 0.11 -13.44 -6.09
CA GLY A 114 0.61 -14.79 -5.92
C GLY A 114 0.34 -15.37 -4.54
N VAL A 115 -0.62 -14.81 -3.82
CA VAL A 115 -1.07 -15.34 -2.53
C VAL A 115 -2.56 -15.67 -2.64
N PRO A 116 -3.08 -16.53 -1.75
CA PRO A 116 -4.49 -16.91 -1.83
C PRO A 116 -5.42 -15.70 -1.70
N MET A 117 -6.42 -15.66 -2.56
CA MET A 117 -7.45 -14.64 -2.50
C MET A 117 -8.52 -15.02 -1.48
N SER A 118 -9.26 -14.03 -1.01
CA SER A 118 -10.37 -14.26 -0.12
C SER A 118 -11.49 -15.01 -0.86
N ALA A 119 -12.11 -15.96 -0.20
CA ALA A 119 -13.23 -16.70 -0.77
C ALA A 119 -14.43 -15.78 -1.03
N GLU A 120 -14.48 -14.65 -0.35
CA GLU A 120 -15.56 -13.69 -0.51
C GLU A 120 -15.22 -12.57 -1.47
N SER A 121 -14.14 -12.71 -2.20
CA SER A 121 -13.69 -11.68 -3.11
C SER A 121 -14.69 -11.50 -4.25
N PRO A 122 -15.18 -10.29 -4.48
CA PRO A 122 -16.13 -10.04 -5.55
C PRO A 122 -15.53 -10.24 -6.94
N GLY A 123 -14.27 -10.40 -7.04
CA GLY A 123 -13.58 -10.64 -8.30
C GLY A 123 -13.92 -11.95 -8.97
N PHE A 124 -14.72 -12.81 -8.32
CA PHE A 124 -15.14 -14.05 -8.88
C PHE A 124 -16.25 -13.96 -9.82
N PHE A 125 -16.99 -13.08 -9.76
CA PHE A 125 -18.20 -13.14 -10.55
C PHE A 125 -17.98 -12.67 -11.95
N ALA A 126 -17.97 -13.25 -11.14
CA ALA A 126 -18.35 -12.94 -11.84
C ALA A 126 -18.48 -12.83 -12.58
N GLY A 127 -18.42 -12.81 -12.39
CA GLY A 127 -18.90 -12.84 -12.83
C GLY A 127 -19.01 -12.74 -13.24
N SER A 128 -19.00 -12.91 -13.12
CA SER A 128 -19.66 -13.08 -13.14
C SER A 128 -20.03 -12.97 -13.28
N LEU A 129 -19.90 -12.88 -13.28
CA LEU A 129 -20.78 -13.04 -13.06
C LEU A 129 -21.07 -12.82 -13.60
N VAL A 130 -21.11 -12.91 -13.97
CA VAL A 130 -21.91 -13.05 -14.07
C VAL A 130 -21.99 -13.00 -14.64
N ASP A 131 -21.85 -13.22 -15.14
CA ASP A 131 -22.53 -13.48 -15.34
C ASP A 131 -22.66 -13.49 -15.66
N GLY A 132 -22.46 -13.80 -16.13
CA GLY A 132 -23.31 -13.96 -16.06
C GLY A 132 -23.33 -13.92 -16.25
N GLY A 133 -23.11 -14.05 -16.47
CA GLY A 133 -23.94 -14.08 -16.26
C GLY A 133 -23.98 -14.00 -16.35
N PRO A 134 -24.18 -14.14 -16.33
CA PRO A 134 -24.86 -14.05 -16.10
C PRO A 134 -24.89 -13.84 -15.84
N ALA A 135 -24.81 -13.40 -16.13
CA ALA A 135 -25.47 -13.30 -15.65
C ALA A 135 -25.52 -12.97 -15.47
N GLN A 136 -25.44 -12.84 -15.52
CA GLN A 136 -26.06 -12.84 -15.18
C GLN A 136 -26.25 -12.51 -15.03
N PHE A 137 -25.91 -12.35 -15.19
CA PHE A 137 -26.75 -12.37 -14.86
C PHE A 137 -26.97 -12.07 -15.17
N THR A 138 -26.88 -11.60 -15.54
CA THR A 138 -27.68 -11.70 -15.51
C THR A 138 -28.03 -11.61 -15.73
N ILE A 139 -27.98 -11.43 -16.03
CA ILE A 139 -28.83 -11.61 -15.92
C ILE A 139 -29.17 -11.50 -16.29
N ASN A 140 -29.08 -11.47 -16.66
CA ASN A 140 -29.93 -11.70 -16.80
C ASN A 140 -30.11 -11.47 -17.05
N ALA A 141 -30.03 -11.13 -17.54
CA ALA A 141 -30.75 -11.11 -17.45
C ALA A 141 -30.99 -10.95 -17.66
N MET A 142 -30.88 -11.10 -17.74
CA MET A 142 -31.66 -11.21 -17.65
C MET A 142 -32.10 -11.18 -17.84
N ARG A 143 -32.06 -11.15 -18.33
CA ARG A 143 -32.92 -11.39 -18.27
C ARG A 143 -33.29 -11.16 -18.33
N GLY A 144 -32.83 -10.92 -18.98
CA GLY A 144 -33.59 -10.85 -18.78
C GLY A 144 -33.55 -10.77 -18.86
N LEU A 145 -33.47 -11.04 -18.96
CA LEU A 145 -33.85 -11.16 -18.53
C LEU A 145 -33.82 -11.10 -18.47
#